data_ffe1019e4cf232b4a9c4f93d6ee58b05
#
_entry.id   ffe1019e4cf232b4a9c4f93d6ee58b05
#
_cell.length_a   1.000
_cell.length_b   1.000
_cell.length_c   1.000
_cell.angle_alpha   90.00
_cell.angle_beta   90.00
_cell.angle_gamma   90.00
#
_symmetry.space_group_name_H-M   'P 1'
#
loop_
_entity.id
_entity.type
_entity.pdbx_description
1 polymer ?
#
loop_
_entity_poly.entity_id
_entity_poly.type
_entity_poly.pdbx_seq_one_letter_code
_entity_poly.pdbx_strand_id
1 'polypeptide(L)'
;MEITEPKIDEYLEDLLPARDKVLEEMEAYAAERDIPIIGPVVGRFLYQLVRLVKAKTIFELGSAIGYSTIWIARAAGEGATVYYTDGDPEKAKRATQYIERAGVRDRVRILTGDALTLFGQTPGTFDIIFCDIDKEGYPEAFRKAVPRIRKGGLLLADNVLWHGRVVEPPQDAATRGILEFNRLIYSSPDLFPTILPVRDGFAVCEKL
;
A
#
# COMPACT_ATOMS: atom_id res chain seq x y z
N MET A 1 14.95 -11.71 10.11
CA MET A 1 16.16 -11.07 9.48
C MET A 1 15.77 -9.66 9.09
N GLU A 2 16.63 -8.67 9.33
CA GLU A 2 16.42 -7.33 8.81
C GLU A 2 16.79 -7.30 7.33
N ILE A 3 15.95 -6.66 6.51
CA ILE A 3 16.16 -6.55 5.05
C ILE A 3 17.19 -5.47 4.76
N THR A 4 17.10 -4.35 5.49
CA THR A 4 18.03 -3.24 5.40
C THR A 4 18.75 -3.08 6.75
N GLU A 5 19.99 -2.66 6.77
CA GLU A 5 20.68 -2.27 7.99
C GLU A 5 19.95 -1.09 8.64
N PRO A 6 19.56 -1.15 9.95
CA PRO A 6 18.74 -0.10 10.59
C PRO A 6 19.33 1.30 10.47
N LYS A 7 20.66 1.43 10.52
CA LYS A 7 21.35 2.72 10.32
C LYS A 7 21.15 3.31 8.93
N ILE A 8 20.90 2.47 7.93
CA ILE A 8 20.57 2.95 6.59
C ILE A 8 19.13 3.47 6.55
N ASP A 9 18.20 2.78 7.22
CA ASP A 9 16.82 3.24 7.32
C ASP A 9 16.74 4.57 8.08
N GLU A 10 17.43 4.72 9.22
CA GLU A 10 17.57 5.98 9.96
C GLU A 10 18.16 7.09 9.07
N TYR A 11 19.25 6.82 8.37
CA TYR A 11 19.87 7.77 7.45
C TYR A 11 18.92 8.23 6.35
N LEU A 12 18.14 7.31 5.76
CA LEU A 12 17.17 7.64 4.72
C LEU A 12 16.03 8.50 5.28
N GLU A 13 15.58 8.24 6.50
CA GLU A 13 14.57 9.05 7.17
C GLU A 13 15.08 10.46 7.51
N ASP A 14 16.31 10.59 7.96
CA ASP A 14 16.97 11.88 8.27
C ASP A 14 17.16 12.76 7.03
N LEU A 15 17.30 12.17 5.84
CA LEU A 15 17.37 12.91 4.58
C LEU A 15 16.02 13.49 4.14
N LEU A 16 14.92 13.03 4.72
CA LEU A 16 13.60 13.48 4.29
C LEU A 16 13.35 14.93 4.74
N PRO A 17 12.77 15.79 3.88
CA PRO A 17 12.27 17.07 4.33
C PRO A 17 11.16 16.85 5.37
N ALA A 18 10.99 17.84 6.25
CA ALA A 18 9.95 17.83 7.26
C ALA A 18 8.59 17.50 6.63
N ARG A 19 7.87 16.58 7.26
CA ARG A 19 6.46 16.29 6.92
C ARG A 19 5.58 17.41 7.47
N ASP A 20 4.36 17.51 6.97
CA ASP A 20 3.40 18.39 7.59
C ASP A 20 2.88 17.80 8.92
N LYS A 21 2.31 18.67 9.74
CA LYS A 21 1.84 18.33 11.10
C LYS A 21 0.86 17.14 11.13
N VAL A 22 0.09 16.90 10.08
CA VAL A 22 -0.87 15.80 10.05
C VAL A 22 -0.14 14.47 9.92
N LEU A 23 0.85 14.37 9.02
CA LEU A 23 1.64 13.14 8.84
C LEU A 23 2.53 12.88 10.06
N GLU A 24 3.17 13.91 10.64
CA GLU A 24 3.98 13.78 11.87
C GLU A 24 3.13 13.26 13.05
N GLU A 25 1.92 13.78 13.22
CA GLU A 25 0.99 13.33 14.25
C GLU A 25 0.54 11.87 14.02
N MET A 26 0.30 11.48 12.76
CA MET A 26 -0.06 10.10 12.41
C MET A 26 1.08 9.13 12.69
N GLU A 27 2.32 9.52 12.41
CA GLU A 27 3.52 8.73 12.70
C GLU A 27 3.69 8.52 14.21
N ALA A 28 3.56 9.60 15.01
CA ALA A 28 3.62 9.53 16.47
C ALA A 28 2.47 8.68 17.04
N TYR A 29 1.24 8.86 16.54
CA TYR A 29 0.08 8.09 16.95
C TYR A 29 0.22 6.60 16.66
N ALA A 30 0.76 6.28 15.47
CA ALA A 30 0.99 4.90 15.05
C ALA A 30 2.07 4.23 15.93
N ALA A 31 3.18 4.92 16.20
CA ALA A 31 4.26 4.42 17.06
C ALA A 31 3.80 4.18 18.51
N GLU A 32 2.98 5.08 19.07
CA GLU A 32 2.46 4.93 20.44
C GLU A 32 1.52 3.73 20.61
N ARG A 33 0.89 3.25 19.53
CA ARG A 33 -0.17 2.23 19.54
C ARG A 33 0.14 0.98 18.72
N ASP A 34 1.37 0.83 18.28
CA ASP A 34 1.82 -0.28 17.43
C ASP A 34 0.93 -0.49 16.20
N ILE A 35 0.44 0.62 15.60
CA ILE A 35 -0.34 0.55 14.36
C ILE A 35 0.66 0.50 13.19
N PRO A 36 0.62 -0.56 12.37
CA PRO A 36 1.50 -0.63 11.21
C PRO A 36 1.14 0.44 10.19
N ILE A 37 2.13 1.26 9.83
CA ILE A 37 2.07 2.21 8.70
C ILE A 37 3.31 2.05 7.83
N ILE A 38 3.19 2.40 6.56
CA ILE A 38 4.28 2.25 5.60
C ILE A 38 5.50 3.16 5.85
N GLY A 39 5.37 4.13 6.75
CA GLY A 39 6.41 5.11 7.05
C GLY A 39 6.67 6.13 5.92
N PRO A 40 7.49 7.16 6.21
CA PRO A 40 7.66 8.30 5.30
C PRO A 40 8.47 7.98 4.04
N VAL A 41 9.43 7.06 4.10
CA VAL A 41 10.24 6.67 2.94
C VAL A 41 9.37 6.00 1.87
N VAL A 42 8.57 5.00 2.26
CA VAL A 42 7.64 4.32 1.33
C VAL A 42 6.50 5.25 0.92
N GLY A 43 6.01 6.11 1.82
CA GLY A 43 5.01 7.13 1.48
C GLY A 43 5.46 8.04 0.34
N ARG A 44 6.73 8.51 0.37
CA ARG A 44 7.31 9.30 -0.72
C ARG A 44 7.48 8.48 -2.00
N PHE A 45 7.85 7.22 -1.88
CA PHE A 45 7.96 6.34 -3.03
C PHE A 45 6.60 6.11 -3.70
N LEU A 46 5.55 5.84 -2.91
CA LEU A 46 4.17 5.79 -3.41
C LEU A 46 3.77 7.09 -4.12
N TYR A 47 4.08 8.23 -3.51
CA TYR A 47 3.81 9.55 -4.11
C TYR A 47 4.45 9.66 -5.50
N GLN A 48 5.72 9.27 -5.64
CA GLN A 48 6.42 9.31 -6.92
C GLN A 48 5.77 8.38 -7.96
N LEU A 49 5.45 7.13 -7.60
CA LEU A 49 4.81 6.17 -8.49
C LEU A 49 3.46 6.68 -8.99
N VAL A 50 2.60 7.20 -8.10
CA VAL A 50 1.30 7.77 -8.46
C VAL A 50 1.47 8.92 -9.45
N ARG A 51 2.48 9.79 -9.25
CA ARG A 51 2.79 10.91 -10.15
C ARG A 51 3.31 10.44 -11.50
N LEU A 52 4.21 9.46 -11.53
CA LEU A 52 4.84 8.94 -12.75
C LEU A 52 3.81 8.32 -13.69
N VAL A 53 2.88 7.50 -13.17
CA VAL A 53 1.82 6.89 -13.98
C VAL A 53 0.60 7.79 -14.17
N LYS A 54 0.62 9.00 -13.57
CA LYS A 54 -0.48 9.99 -13.61
C LYS A 54 -1.81 9.38 -13.15
N ALA A 55 -1.75 8.58 -12.10
CA ALA A 55 -2.90 7.83 -11.60
C ALA A 55 -4.02 8.75 -11.12
N LYS A 56 -5.26 8.40 -11.46
CA LYS A 56 -6.48 9.09 -11.04
C LYS A 56 -7.47 8.18 -10.32
N THR A 57 -7.44 6.88 -10.59
CA THR A 57 -8.31 5.90 -9.94
C THR A 57 -7.45 4.85 -9.24
N ILE A 58 -7.40 4.93 -7.92
CA ILE A 58 -6.54 4.09 -7.10
C ILE A 58 -7.39 3.31 -6.10
N PHE A 59 -7.12 2.02 -5.95
CA PHE A 59 -7.75 1.20 -4.91
C PHE A 59 -6.70 0.71 -3.92
N GLU A 60 -6.91 1.01 -2.65
CA GLU A 60 -6.04 0.59 -1.55
C GLU A 60 -6.72 -0.53 -0.77
N LEU A 61 -6.09 -1.69 -0.76
CA LEU A 61 -6.47 -2.86 -0.01
C LEU A 61 -5.73 -2.86 1.33
N GLY A 62 -6.40 -2.51 2.42
CA GLY A 62 -5.80 -2.32 3.74
C GLY A 62 -5.16 -0.93 3.89
N SER A 63 -5.83 -0.04 4.61
CA SER A 63 -5.43 1.37 4.71
C SER A 63 -5.17 1.83 6.15
N ALA A 64 -5.47 1.00 7.15
CA ALA A 64 -5.33 1.28 8.58
C ALA A 64 -5.88 2.69 8.94
N ILE A 65 -5.04 3.57 9.48
CA ILE A 65 -5.42 4.96 9.82
C ILE A 65 -5.36 5.95 8.66
N GLY A 66 -5.11 5.48 7.41
CA GLY A 66 -5.13 6.30 6.19
C GLY A 66 -3.84 7.04 5.87
N TYR A 67 -2.70 6.62 6.42
CA TYR A 67 -1.41 7.28 6.19
C TYR A 67 -0.98 7.20 4.72
N SER A 68 -0.95 6.00 4.14
CA SER A 68 -0.71 5.73 2.72
C SER A 68 -1.75 6.42 1.83
N THR A 69 -3.03 6.37 2.24
CA THR A 69 -4.14 7.01 1.52
C THR A 69 -3.90 8.52 1.32
N ILE A 70 -3.37 9.22 2.33
CA ILE A 70 -3.07 10.65 2.24
C ILE A 70 -1.93 10.91 1.24
N TRP A 71 -0.86 10.12 1.27
CA TRP A 71 0.23 10.21 0.30
C TRP A 71 -0.28 10.02 -1.13
N ILE A 72 -1.07 8.98 -1.35
CA ILE A 72 -1.67 8.64 -2.64
C ILE A 72 -2.60 9.77 -3.13
N ALA A 73 -3.52 10.23 -2.27
CA ALA A 73 -4.51 11.26 -2.65
C ALA A 73 -3.87 12.61 -2.96
N ARG A 74 -2.81 12.98 -2.25
CA ARG A 74 -2.02 14.19 -2.55
C ARG A 74 -1.30 14.08 -3.89
N ALA A 75 -0.70 12.93 -4.17
CA ALA A 75 0.01 12.68 -5.42
C ALA A 75 -0.92 12.66 -6.63
N ALA A 76 -2.07 12.03 -6.52
CA ALA A 76 -3.07 11.93 -7.57
C ALA A 76 -3.73 13.27 -7.92
N GLY A 77 -3.82 14.19 -6.94
CA GLY A 77 -4.32 15.55 -7.12
C GLY A 77 -5.82 15.63 -7.42
N GLU A 78 -6.26 16.78 -7.89
CA GLU A 78 -7.68 17.05 -8.19
C GLU A 78 -8.24 16.08 -9.24
N GLY A 79 -9.54 15.78 -9.10
CA GLY A 79 -10.25 14.85 -9.98
C GLY A 79 -9.91 13.38 -9.80
N ALA A 80 -9.06 13.04 -8.81
CA ALA A 80 -8.76 11.65 -8.48
C ALA A 80 -9.82 11.02 -7.58
N THR A 81 -9.90 9.69 -7.63
CA THR A 81 -10.65 8.87 -6.68
C THR A 81 -9.73 7.81 -6.08
N VAL A 82 -9.54 7.87 -4.78
CA VAL A 82 -8.78 6.90 -3.99
C VAL A 82 -9.76 6.15 -3.09
N TYR A 83 -9.87 4.86 -3.28
CA TYR A 83 -10.67 4.00 -2.42
C TYR A 83 -9.81 3.54 -1.25
N TYR A 84 -10.17 3.97 -0.06
CA TYR A 84 -9.67 3.49 1.22
C TYR A 84 -10.46 2.27 1.65
N THR A 85 -9.81 1.22 2.16
CA THR A 85 -10.49 0.09 2.78
C THR A 85 -9.83 -0.34 4.08
N ASP A 86 -10.61 -0.57 5.14
CA ASP A 86 -10.17 -1.21 6.38
C ASP A 86 -11.35 -1.90 7.06
N GLY A 87 -11.10 -3.05 7.69
CA GLY A 87 -12.12 -3.82 8.39
C GLY A 87 -12.52 -3.24 9.74
N ASP A 88 -11.70 -2.36 10.34
CA ASP A 88 -11.92 -1.77 11.65
C ASP A 88 -12.62 -0.40 11.54
N PRO A 89 -13.88 -0.27 12.05
CA PRO A 89 -14.61 1.00 12.01
C PRO A 89 -13.93 2.14 12.78
N GLU A 90 -13.19 1.84 13.84
CA GLU A 90 -12.49 2.87 14.62
C GLU A 90 -11.26 3.39 13.85
N LYS A 91 -10.54 2.51 13.13
CA LYS A 91 -9.49 2.93 12.21
C LYS A 91 -10.06 3.78 11.08
N ALA A 92 -11.16 3.37 10.46
CA ALA A 92 -11.84 4.13 9.40
C ALA A 92 -12.31 5.52 9.87
N LYS A 93 -12.85 5.61 11.09
CA LYS A 93 -13.21 6.88 11.72
C LYS A 93 -12.01 7.78 11.95
N ARG A 94 -10.90 7.22 12.45
CA ARG A 94 -9.64 7.95 12.66
C ARG A 94 -9.06 8.42 11.32
N ALA A 95 -9.02 7.54 10.33
CA ALA A 95 -8.59 7.87 8.97
C ALA A 95 -9.39 9.03 8.39
N THR A 96 -10.73 9.04 8.57
CA THR A 96 -11.58 10.15 8.11
C THR A 96 -11.12 11.50 8.66
N GLN A 97 -10.85 11.57 9.97
CA GLN A 97 -10.36 12.80 10.62
C GLN A 97 -9.02 13.30 10.05
N TYR A 98 -8.07 12.37 9.83
CA TYR A 98 -6.78 12.73 9.25
C TYR A 98 -6.90 13.15 7.78
N ILE A 99 -7.70 12.44 6.99
CA ILE A 99 -7.96 12.73 5.57
C ILE A 99 -8.61 14.11 5.40
N GLU A 100 -9.56 14.48 6.27
CA GLU A 100 -10.17 15.81 6.30
C GLU A 100 -9.14 16.90 6.63
N ARG A 101 -8.35 16.69 7.69
CA ARG A 101 -7.28 17.63 8.11
C ARG A 101 -6.16 17.75 7.08
N ALA A 102 -5.89 16.69 6.32
CA ALA A 102 -4.93 16.70 5.22
C ALA A 102 -5.44 17.42 3.96
N GLY A 103 -6.73 17.83 3.92
CA GLY A 103 -7.34 18.55 2.80
C GLY A 103 -7.54 17.69 1.55
N VAL A 104 -7.72 16.37 1.71
CA VAL A 104 -7.90 15.44 0.57
C VAL A 104 -9.21 14.66 0.62
N ARG A 105 -10.16 15.06 1.46
CA ARG A 105 -11.43 14.36 1.68
C ARG A 105 -12.26 14.21 0.42
N ASP A 106 -12.23 15.17 -0.46
CA ASP A 106 -12.93 15.22 -1.75
C ASP A 106 -12.50 14.08 -2.70
N ARG A 107 -11.27 13.60 -2.55
CA ARG A 107 -10.63 12.57 -3.40
C ARG A 107 -10.75 11.17 -2.84
N VAL A 108 -11.14 11.01 -1.56
CA VAL A 108 -11.13 9.70 -0.89
C VAL A 108 -12.55 9.15 -0.71
N ARG A 109 -12.75 7.88 -1.09
CA ARG A 109 -13.95 7.08 -0.83
C ARG A 109 -13.64 6.08 0.28
N ILE A 110 -14.18 6.31 1.46
CA ILE A 110 -13.97 5.45 2.63
C ILE A 110 -14.98 4.32 2.59
N LEU A 111 -14.46 3.09 2.54
CA LEU A 111 -15.21 1.85 2.57
C LEU A 111 -14.77 1.05 3.79
N THR A 112 -15.69 0.74 4.72
CA THR A 112 -15.39 -0.03 5.93
C THR A 112 -15.87 -1.45 5.77
N GLY A 113 -14.97 -2.43 5.91
CA GLY A 113 -15.24 -3.85 5.75
C GLY A 113 -14.06 -4.62 5.18
N ASP A 114 -14.25 -5.89 4.86
CA ASP A 114 -13.25 -6.74 4.24
C ASP A 114 -12.81 -6.17 2.87
N ALA A 115 -11.51 -5.90 2.73
CA ALA A 115 -10.96 -5.20 1.58
C ALA A 115 -11.18 -5.94 0.25
N LEU A 116 -11.04 -7.27 0.24
CA LEU A 116 -11.21 -8.09 -0.97
C LEU A 116 -12.68 -8.22 -1.39
N THR A 117 -13.58 -8.23 -0.43
CA THR A 117 -15.03 -8.20 -0.67
C THR A 117 -15.44 -6.86 -1.24
N LEU A 118 -15.02 -5.76 -0.61
CA LEU A 118 -15.31 -4.39 -1.05
C LEU A 118 -14.73 -4.11 -2.44
N PHE A 119 -13.51 -4.60 -2.70
CA PHE A 119 -12.91 -4.53 -4.03
C PHE A 119 -13.76 -5.25 -5.08
N GLY A 120 -14.26 -6.45 -4.76
CA GLY A 120 -15.14 -7.22 -5.65
C GLY A 120 -16.47 -6.50 -5.97
N GLN A 121 -16.98 -5.73 -5.00
CA GLN A 121 -18.22 -4.96 -5.15
C GLN A 121 -18.03 -3.60 -5.84
N THR A 122 -16.81 -3.07 -5.88
CA THR A 122 -16.51 -1.79 -6.52
C THR A 122 -16.24 -2.01 -8.00
N PRO A 123 -17.06 -1.51 -8.94
CA PRO A 123 -16.84 -1.71 -10.37
C PRO A 123 -15.69 -0.86 -10.90
N GLY A 124 -15.19 -1.21 -12.09
CA GLY A 124 -14.26 -0.39 -12.86
C GLY A 124 -12.85 -0.96 -12.95
N THR A 125 -12.01 -0.20 -13.64
CA THR A 125 -10.58 -0.45 -13.87
C THR A 125 -9.78 0.61 -13.14
N PHE A 126 -8.60 0.26 -12.65
CA PHE A 126 -7.78 1.13 -11.80
C PHE A 126 -6.44 1.44 -12.47
N ASP A 127 -5.91 2.62 -12.18
CA ASP A 127 -4.54 3.00 -12.55
C ASP A 127 -3.54 2.32 -11.63
N ILE A 128 -3.86 2.25 -10.33
CA ILE A 128 -3.05 1.61 -9.30
C ILE A 128 -3.96 0.80 -8.37
N ILE A 129 -3.52 -0.40 -8.02
CA ILE A 129 -4.04 -1.15 -6.88
C ILE A 129 -2.88 -1.34 -5.92
N PHE A 130 -3.02 -0.87 -4.69
CA PHE A 130 -2.03 -1.01 -3.63
C PHE A 130 -2.52 -2.02 -2.59
N CYS A 131 -1.72 -3.06 -2.32
CA CYS A 131 -2.04 -4.17 -1.44
C CYS A 131 -1.19 -4.11 -0.16
N ASP A 132 -1.86 -3.94 0.99
CA ASP A 132 -1.26 -4.02 2.33
C ASP A 132 -2.27 -4.61 3.34
N ILE A 133 -2.83 -5.75 2.99
CA ILE A 133 -3.74 -6.55 3.83
C ILE A 133 -3.00 -7.63 4.61
N ASP A 134 -3.73 -8.49 5.33
CA ASP A 134 -3.19 -9.72 5.90
C ASP A 134 -2.59 -10.61 4.81
N LYS A 135 -1.41 -11.15 5.08
CA LYS A 135 -0.53 -11.73 4.05
C LYS A 135 -1.07 -13.01 3.43
N GLU A 136 -1.96 -13.72 4.12
CA GLU A 136 -2.73 -14.84 3.58
C GLU A 136 -3.64 -14.44 2.41
N GLY A 137 -4.09 -13.19 2.39
CA GLY A 137 -4.96 -12.64 1.35
C GLY A 137 -4.26 -12.22 0.06
N TYR A 138 -2.92 -12.14 0.04
CA TYR A 138 -2.15 -11.63 -1.11
C TYR A 138 -2.36 -12.41 -2.41
N PRO A 139 -2.41 -13.76 -2.40
CA PRO A 139 -2.69 -14.52 -3.64
C PRO A 139 -4.09 -14.23 -4.21
N GLU A 140 -5.08 -14.02 -3.35
CA GLU A 140 -6.44 -13.65 -3.79
C GLU A 140 -6.47 -12.22 -4.31
N ALA A 141 -5.78 -11.28 -3.61
CA ALA A 141 -5.62 -9.91 -4.06
C ALA A 141 -5.04 -9.85 -5.48
N PHE A 142 -3.98 -10.63 -5.75
CA PHE A 142 -3.39 -10.75 -7.09
C PHE A 142 -4.44 -11.19 -8.14
N ARG A 143 -5.16 -12.30 -7.88
CA ARG A 143 -6.13 -12.85 -8.83
C ARG A 143 -7.27 -11.89 -9.14
N LYS A 144 -7.70 -11.11 -8.14
CA LYS A 144 -8.75 -10.11 -8.30
C LYS A 144 -8.24 -8.81 -8.93
N ALA A 145 -7.04 -8.37 -8.56
CA ALA A 145 -6.49 -7.07 -8.95
C ALA A 145 -5.98 -7.03 -10.39
N VAL A 146 -5.17 -7.99 -10.80
CA VAL A 146 -4.46 -7.96 -12.10
C VAL A 146 -5.38 -7.75 -13.29
N PRO A 147 -6.56 -8.42 -13.40
CA PRO A 147 -7.49 -8.22 -14.50
C PRO A 147 -8.14 -6.82 -14.52
N ARG A 148 -8.04 -6.08 -13.40
CA ARG A 148 -8.70 -4.78 -13.22
C ARG A 148 -7.72 -3.60 -13.19
N ILE A 149 -6.46 -3.84 -13.46
CA ILE A 149 -5.46 -2.79 -13.67
C ILE A 149 -5.42 -2.49 -15.17
N ARG A 150 -5.47 -1.20 -15.54
CA ARG A 150 -5.31 -0.81 -16.94
C ARG A 150 -3.89 -1.11 -17.45
N LYS A 151 -3.72 -1.22 -18.75
CA LYS A 151 -2.38 -1.29 -19.36
C LYS A 151 -1.53 -0.07 -18.98
N GLY A 152 -0.28 -0.31 -18.56
CA GLY A 152 0.64 0.68 -18.00
C GLY A 152 0.24 1.17 -16.59
N GLY A 153 -0.74 0.54 -15.95
CA GLY A 153 -1.06 0.74 -14.53
C GLY A 153 -0.20 -0.14 -13.64
N LEU A 154 -0.33 -0.02 -12.31
CA LEU A 154 0.53 -0.70 -11.35
C LEU A 154 -0.27 -1.55 -10.35
N LEU A 155 0.21 -2.77 -10.10
CA LEU A 155 -0.01 -3.47 -8.84
C LEU A 155 1.17 -3.18 -7.93
N LEU A 156 0.89 -2.61 -6.76
CA LEU A 156 1.87 -2.33 -5.71
C LEU A 156 1.57 -3.21 -4.50
N ALA A 157 2.59 -3.69 -3.81
CA ALA A 157 2.40 -4.47 -2.58
C ALA A 157 3.54 -4.22 -1.59
N ASP A 158 3.18 -3.97 -0.31
CA ASP A 158 4.14 -3.82 0.78
C ASP A 158 4.42 -5.17 1.46
N ASN A 159 5.51 -5.26 2.22
CA ASN A 159 5.96 -6.40 3.03
C ASN A 159 6.15 -7.73 2.25
N VAL A 160 6.56 -7.67 1.00
CA VAL A 160 6.73 -8.86 0.16
C VAL A 160 8.00 -9.66 0.44
N LEU A 161 8.89 -9.17 1.31
CA LEU A 161 10.03 -9.91 1.84
C LEU A 161 9.79 -10.47 3.25
N TRP A 162 8.74 -10.03 3.93
CA TRP A 162 8.19 -10.60 5.15
C TRP A 162 9.25 -10.91 6.22
N HIS A 163 9.99 -9.86 6.65
CA HIS A 163 11.09 -9.95 7.62
C HIS A 163 12.16 -10.99 7.25
N GLY A 164 12.38 -11.19 5.94
CA GLY A 164 13.31 -12.19 5.43
C GLY A 164 12.80 -13.64 5.51
N ARG A 165 11.57 -13.89 5.98
CA ARG A 165 11.00 -15.25 6.06
C ARG A 165 10.81 -15.92 4.71
N VAL A 166 10.82 -15.14 3.62
CA VAL A 166 10.73 -15.68 2.24
C VAL A 166 11.90 -16.55 1.84
N VAL A 167 13.05 -16.48 2.53
CA VAL A 167 14.23 -17.33 2.27
C VAL A 167 14.31 -18.54 3.20
N GLU A 168 13.30 -18.73 4.06
CA GLU A 168 13.22 -19.85 5.00
C GLU A 168 12.04 -20.78 4.62
N PRO A 169 12.07 -22.04 5.07
CA PRO A 169 10.90 -22.92 4.91
C PRO A 169 9.66 -22.29 5.55
N PRO A 170 8.52 -22.18 4.83
CA PRO A 170 7.34 -21.49 5.33
C PRO A 170 6.69 -22.23 6.50
N GLN A 171 6.61 -21.58 7.66
CA GLN A 171 6.07 -22.17 8.89
C GLN A 171 4.62 -21.75 9.19
N ASP A 172 4.14 -20.65 8.59
CA ASP A 172 2.81 -20.10 8.82
C ASP A 172 2.08 -19.77 7.51
N ALA A 173 0.80 -19.47 7.62
CA ALA A 173 -0.06 -19.16 6.48
C ALA A 173 0.35 -17.84 5.79
N ALA A 174 0.76 -16.84 6.59
CA ALA A 174 1.19 -15.54 6.08
C ALA A 174 2.43 -15.68 5.18
N THR A 175 3.47 -16.40 5.65
CA THR A 175 4.68 -16.67 4.84
C THR A 175 4.34 -17.42 3.56
N ARG A 176 3.46 -18.44 3.64
CA ARG A 176 2.99 -19.15 2.43
C ARG A 176 2.26 -18.23 1.46
N GLY A 177 1.42 -17.31 1.97
CA GLY A 177 0.71 -16.33 1.16
C GLY A 177 1.66 -15.42 0.40
N ILE A 178 2.68 -14.87 1.07
CA ILE A 178 3.69 -14.02 0.43
C ILE A 178 4.50 -14.80 -0.61
N LEU A 179 4.97 -16.00 -0.30
CA LEU A 179 5.72 -16.83 -1.25
C LEU A 179 4.90 -17.16 -2.50
N GLU A 180 3.61 -17.49 -2.33
CA GLU A 180 2.70 -17.71 -3.45
C GLU A 180 2.50 -16.43 -4.26
N PHE A 181 2.26 -15.29 -3.61
CA PHE A 181 2.11 -14.00 -4.27
C PHE A 181 3.35 -13.63 -5.09
N ASN A 182 4.54 -13.74 -4.49
CA ASN A 182 5.80 -13.44 -5.18
C ASN A 182 5.98 -14.34 -6.42
N ARG A 183 5.64 -15.63 -6.32
CA ARG A 183 5.65 -16.54 -7.46
C ARG A 183 4.63 -16.11 -8.53
N LEU A 184 3.40 -15.75 -8.14
CA LEU A 184 2.34 -15.34 -9.05
C LEU A 184 2.71 -14.08 -9.84
N ILE A 185 3.27 -13.05 -9.21
CA ILE A 185 3.66 -11.82 -9.92
C ILE A 185 4.76 -12.09 -10.95
N TYR A 186 5.76 -12.91 -10.62
CA TYR A 186 6.87 -13.23 -11.54
C TYR A 186 6.52 -14.25 -12.63
N SER A 187 5.48 -15.09 -12.43
CA SER A 187 5.01 -16.04 -13.43
C SER A 187 3.91 -15.49 -14.34
N SER A 188 3.38 -14.29 -14.04
CA SER A 188 2.31 -13.69 -14.83
C SER A 188 2.83 -13.12 -16.15
N PRO A 189 2.26 -13.53 -17.30
CA PRO A 189 2.59 -12.90 -18.57
C PRO A 189 2.03 -11.47 -18.72
N ASP A 190 1.15 -11.08 -17.82
CA ASP A 190 0.46 -9.79 -17.82
C ASP A 190 1.21 -8.69 -17.07
N LEU A 191 2.28 -9.04 -16.34
CA LEU A 191 2.98 -8.12 -15.46
C LEU A 191 4.49 -8.07 -15.75
N PHE A 192 5.07 -6.89 -15.53
CA PHE A 192 6.51 -6.70 -15.41
C PHE A 192 6.83 -6.35 -13.94
N PRO A 193 7.16 -7.34 -13.10
CA PRO A 193 7.36 -7.16 -11.68
C PRO A 193 8.80 -6.83 -11.31
N THR A 194 8.96 -6.03 -10.26
CA THR A 194 10.23 -5.82 -9.55
C THR A 194 9.95 -5.79 -8.06
N ILE A 195 10.73 -6.52 -7.26
CA ILE A 195 10.72 -6.41 -5.80
C ILE A 195 11.94 -5.59 -5.37
N LEU A 196 11.70 -4.53 -4.64
CA LEU A 196 12.70 -3.64 -4.07
C LEU A 196 12.87 -3.96 -2.59
N PRO A 197 14.11 -4.12 -2.08
CA PRO A 197 14.38 -4.37 -0.67
C PRO A 197 14.33 -3.05 0.15
N VAL A 198 13.20 -2.36 0.09
CA VAL A 198 12.92 -1.17 0.89
C VAL A 198 12.08 -1.59 2.08
N ARG A 199 12.53 -1.29 3.29
CA ARG A 199 11.92 -1.77 4.53
C ARG A 199 11.73 -3.30 4.49
N ASP A 200 10.49 -3.77 4.51
CA ASP A 200 10.13 -5.19 4.48
C ASP A 200 9.79 -5.70 3.05
N GLY A 201 10.35 -5.03 2.05
CA GLY A 201 10.18 -5.37 0.63
C GLY A 201 8.93 -4.76 0.00
N PHE A 202 9.12 -4.10 -1.12
CA PHE A 202 8.05 -3.43 -1.86
C PHE A 202 8.02 -3.94 -3.31
N ALA A 203 6.88 -4.50 -3.73
CA ALA A 203 6.69 -4.94 -5.11
C ALA A 203 6.08 -3.82 -5.97
N VAL A 204 6.67 -3.62 -7.15
CA VAL A 204 6.15 -2.75 -8.21
C VAL A 204 5.95 -3.61 -9.45
N CYS A 205 4.72 -3.77 -9.90
CA CYS A 205 4.38 -4.60 -11.05
C CYS A 205 3.61 -3.75 -12.07
N GLU A 206 4.24 -3.47 -13.21
CA GLU A 206 3.56 -2.78 -14.31
C GLU A 206 2.67 -3.76 -15.07
N LYS A 207 1.44 -3.35 -15.39
CA LYS A 207 0.53 -4.09 -16.27
C LYS A 207 0.91 -3.90 -17.73
N LEU A 208 1.25 -4.99 -18.44
CA LEU A 208 1.67 -5.02 -19.84
C LEU A 208 0.50 -4.84 -20.85
#